data_53cff935bca9813894af33c12aade050
#
_entry.id   53cff935bca9813894af33c12aade050
#
_cell.length_a   1.000
_cell.length_b   1.000
_cell.length_c   1.000
_cell.angle_alpha   90.00
_cell.angle_beta   90.00
_cell.angle_gamma   90.00
#
_symmetry.space_group_name_H-M   'P 1'
#
loop_
_entity.id
_entity.type
_entity.pdbx_description
1 polymer ?
#
loop_
_entity_poly.entity_id
_entity_poly.type
_entity_poly.pdbx_seq_one_letter_code
_entity_poly.pdbx_strand_id
1 'polypeptide(L)'
;MATWITDRTQADIDRVKEIAFKARTGIWTEEEQQEWAAGMKGALSYTDYNRIENGIKELAEIVGADYSARIVQKKVEVVTARNQNGDIPSWDTSPSHAEFFVPLTAKKSGLLLHSMSFRIKGFVAGKSRAILRKAADQTRLVDLSLELIRGYNDVTLDMGDLPLEKGVEYQLYMSAVNNFYPPSVEPEWVVENSLIDIANASAYYDGDSKILFSGTATVIESTEAVWGVDDYLTTDDCTRWLSNISSIRSKCSGKSSTPETPGSFSYRFSIVNQLEKVLSDIEAMAKDHLLYCSDTICGGEPYYALC
;
A
#
# COMPACT_ATOMS: atom_id res chain seq x y z
N MET A 1 23.65 4.70 -6.43
CA MET A 1 24.15 5.26 -5.16
C MET A 1 23.77 6.72 -5.05
N ALA A 2 23.33 7.14 -3.88
CA ALA A 2 22.79 8.48 -3.67
C ALA A 2 23.90 9.55 -3.60
N THR A 3 23.60 10.78 -4.04
CA THR A 3 24.46 11.94 -3.81
C THR A 3 24.03 12.59 -2.51
N TRP A 4 24.82 12.40 -1.43
CA TRP A 4 24.49 12.92 -0.10
C TRP A 4 24.79 14.43 0.02
N ILE A 5 23.87 15.17 0.63
CA ILE A 5 24.03 16.61 0.90
C ILE A 5 24.23 16.79 2.40
N THR A 6 25.48 16.97 2.81
CA THR A 6 25.89 17.01 4.24
C THR A 6 26.27 18.39 4.73
N ASP A 7 26.17 19.41 3.88
CA ASP A 7 26.75 20.74 4.08
C ASP A 7 25.74 21.88 3.84
N ARG A 8 24.45 21.61 4.10
CA ARG A 8 23.43 22.68 4.10
C ARG A 8 23.76 23.70 5.18
N THR A 9 23.58 24.96 4.83
CA THR A 9 23.86 26.10 5.70
C THR A 9 22.60 26.93 5.97
N GLN A 10 22.69 27.84 6.93
CA GLN A 10 21.63 28.81 7.17
C GLN A 10 21.38 29.70 5.93
N ALA A 11 22.43 30.06 5.19
CA ALA A 11 22.32 30.85 3.98
C ALA A 11 21.52 30.13 2.90
N ASP A 12 21.68 28.80 2.74
CA ASP A 12 20.89 28.00 1.81
C ASP A 12 19.39 28.03 2.18
N ILE A 13 19.07 27.94 3.48
CA ILE A 13 17.69 28.02 3.98
C ILE A 13 17.09 29.41 3.76
N ASP A 14 17.86 30.45 4.03
CA ASP A 14 17.39 31.83 3.87
C ASP A 14 17.16 32.17 2.40
N ARG A 15 17.98 31.64 1.50
CA ARG A 15 17.77 31.75 0.06
C ARG A 15 16.46 31.07 -0.41
N VAL A 16 16.14 29.89 0.11
CA VAL A 16 14.86 29.23 -0.15
C VAL A 16 13.69 30.09 0.31
N LYS A 17 13.76 30.66 1.50
CA LYS A 17 12.70 31.53 2.02
C LYS A 17 12.52 32.79 1.19
N GLU A 18 13.63 33.40 0.75
CA GLU A 18 13.62 34.57 -0.11
C GLU A 18 12.88 34.29 -1.43
N ILE A 19 13.28 33.21 -2.14
CA ILE A 19 12.67 32.84 -3.40
C ILE A 19 11.21 32.45 -3.21
N ALA A 20 10.89 31.67 -2.17
CA ALA A 20 9.50 31.30 -1.86
C ALA A 20 8.62 32.53 -1.59
N PHE A 21 9.14 33.56 -0.91
CA PHE A 21 8.43 34.82 -0.71
C PHE A 21 8.21 35.55 -2.04
N LYS A 22 9.25 35.67 -2.88
CA LYS A 22 9.16 36.31 -4.20
C LYS A 22 8.18 35.60 -5.11
N ALA A 23 8.18 34.25 -5.10
CA ALA A 23 7.24 33.44 -5.85
C ALA A 23 5.77 33.72 -5.47
N ARG A 24 5.49 33.78 -4.15
CA ARG A 24 4.13 34.07 -3.62
C ARG A 24 3.67 35.49 -3.95
N THR A 25 4.59 36.43 -4.08
CA THR A 25 4.28 37.84 -4.40
C THR A 25 4.35 38.15 -5.90
N GLY A 26 4.72 37.17 -6.73
CA GLY A 26 4.82 37.31 -8.18
C GLY A 26 5.97 38.20 -8.67
N ILE A 27 7.00 38.41 -7.83
CA ILE A 27 8.13 39.33 -8.15
C ILE A 27 9.46 38.62 -8.36
N TRP A 28 9.47 37.27 -8.49
CA TRP A 28 10.68 36.49 -8.75
C TRP A 28 11.15 36.60 -10.21
N THR A 29 12.47 36.53 -10.43
CA THR A 29 13.06 36.61 -11.75
C THR A 29 13.05 35.24 -12.46
N GLU A 30 13.38 35.24 -13.74
CA GLU A 30 13.48 33.99 -14.52
C GLU A 30 14.62 33.11 -13.99
N GLU A 31 15.74 33.67 -13.58
CA GLU A 31 16.84 32.96 -12.96
C GLU A 31 16.41 32.31 -11.63
N GLU A 32 15.63 33.01 -10.82
CA GLU A 32 15.09 32.47 -9.57
C GLU A 32 14.07 31.36 -9.80
N GLN A 33 13.28 31.44 -10.89
CA GLN A 33 12.40 30.35 -11.31
C GLN A 33 13.19 29.10 -11.72
N GLN A 34 14.28 29.29 -12.47
CA GLN A 34 15.17 28.20 -12.87
C GLN A 34 15.88 27.58 -11.65
N GLU A 35 16.38 28.41 -10.70
CA GLU A 35 16.99 27.96 -9.45
C GLU A 35 16.01 27.12 -8.63
N TRP A 36 14.76 27.56 -8.52
CA TRP A 36 13.70 26.82 -7.83
C TRP A 36 13.39 25.49 -8.52
N ALA A 37 13.24 25.49 -9.82
CA ALA A 37 12.92 24.30 -10.63
C ALA A 37 14.07 23.26 -10.62
N ALA A 38 15.30 23.72 -10.54
CA ALA A 38 16.47 22.83 -10.45
C ALA A 38 16.61 22.13 -9.08
N GLY A 39 15.87 22.57 -8.06
CA GLY A 39 15.96 22.07 -6.71
C GLY A 39 17.04 22.81 -5.90
N MET A 40 16.62 23.46 -4.83
CA MET A 40 17.49 24.26 -3.99
C MET A 40 18.08 23.44 -2.84
N LYS A 41 19.38 23.55 -2.61
CA LYS A 41 20.10 22.84 -1.55
C LYS A 41 19.49 23.01 -0.15
N GLY A 42 18.92 24.18 0.14
CA GLY A 42 18.28 24.49 1.42
C GLY A 42 16.86 23.96 1.56
N ALA A 43 16.22 23.48 0.47
CA ALA A 43 14.90 22.89 0.50
C ALA A 43 14.98 21.38 0.69
N LEU A 44 14.06 20.84 1.49
CA LEU A 44 13.77 19.41 1.49
C LEU A 44 12.52 19.18 0.63
N SER A 45 12.72 18.64 -0.56
CA SER A 45 11.67 18.34 -1.53
C SER A 45 11.44 16.84 -1.64
N TYR A 46 10.40 16.45 -2.37
CA TYR A 46 10.13 15.04 -2.67
C TYR A 46 11.31 14.34 -3.39
N THR A 47 12.13 15.09 -4.14
CA THR A 47 13.34 14.55 -4.79
C THR A 47 14.41 14.20 -3.75
N ASP A 48 14.56 15.01 -2.68
CA ASP A 48 15.43 14.69 -1.56
C ASP A 48 14.91 13.49 -0.77
N TYR A 49 13.59 13.42 -0.54
CA TYR A 49 12.99 12.28 0.15
C TYR A 49 13.24 10.98 -0.62
N ASN A 50 13.02 10.98 -1.94
CA ASN A 50 13.32 9.82 -2.79
C ASN A 50 14.81 9.46 -2.76
N ARG A 51 15.69 10.45 -2.82
CA ARG A 51 17.14 10.24 -2.79
C ARG A 51 17.57 9.60 -1.47
N ILE A 52 17.08 10.11 -0.33
CA ILE A 52 17.38 9.56 1.00
C ILE A 52 16.77 8.16 1.15
N GLU A 53 15.51 7.96 0.77
CA GLU A 53 14.81 6.67 0.83
C GLU A 53 15.55 5.59 0.03
N ASN A 54 15.88 5.89 -1.23
CA ASN A 54 16.60 4.96 -2.08
C ASN A 54 17.99 4.64 -1.53
N GLY A 55 18.69 5.65 -1.00
CA GLY A 55 20.00 5.43 -0.40
C GLY A 55 19.94 4.57 0.88
N ILE A 56 18.91 4.76 1.72
CA ILE A 56 18.66 3.88 2.87
C ILE A 56 18.41 2.45 2.42
N LYS A 57 17.55 2.25 1.40
CA LYS A 57 17.22 0.95 0.85
C LYS A 57 18.45 0.24 0.29
N GLU A 58 19.20 0.92 -0.58
CA GLU A 58 20.42 0.38 -1.18
C GLU A 58 21.45 -0.02 -0.11
N LEU A 59 21.64 0.84 0.92
CA LEU A 59 22.58 0.53 2.00
C LEU A 59 22.11 -0.64 2.86
N ALA A 60 20.83 -0.73 3.16
CA ALA A 60 20.28 -1.88 3.89
C ALA A 60 20.51 -3.19 3.14
N GLU A 61 20.30 -3.21 1.81
CA GLU A 61 20.59 -4.36 0.96
C GLU A 61 22.08 -4.73 0.98
N ILE A 62 22.99 -3.75 0.87
CA ILE A 62 24.44 -3.98 0.86
C ILE A 62 24.92 -4.59 2.18
N VAL A 63 24.43 -4.10 3.32
CA VAL A 63 24.90 -4.56 4.64
C VAL A 63 24.05 -5.69 5.24
N GLY A 64 23.02 -6.15 4.53
CA GLY A 64 22.11 -7.18 5.02
C GLY A 64 21.29 -6.76 6.24
N ALA A 65 20.88 -5.49 6.30
CA ALA A 65 20.04 -4.95 7.37
C ALA A 65 18.56 -5.04 7.01
N ASP A 66 17.70 -5.10 8.04
CA ASP A 66 16.27 -5.01 7.86
C ASP A 66 15.89 -3.60 7.36
N TYR A 67 15.03 -3.57 6.35
CA TYR A 67 14.50 -2.35 5.75
C TYR A 67 12.99 -2.35 5.76
N SER A 68 12.41 -1.27 6.29
CA SER A 68 10.97 -1.00 6.24
C SER A 68 10.70 0.06 5.18
N ALA A 69 10.00 -0.33 4.11
CA ALA A 69 9.61 0.56 3.03
C ALA A 69 8.52 1.56 3.44
N ARG A 70 8.41 2.67 2.70
CA ARG A 70 7.23 3.54 2.75
C ARG A 70 6.07 2.82 2.11
N ILE A 71 5.03 2.55 2.89
CA ILE A 71 3.81 1.90 2.41
C ILE A 71 2.70 2.94 2.33
N VAL A 72 2.10 3.05 1.14
CA VAL A 72 0.90 3.84 0.93
C VAL A 72 -0.28 2.91 0.73
N GLN A 73 -1.35 3.18 1.45
CA GLN A 73 -2.60 2.46 1.33
C GLN A 73 -3.56 3.24 0.45
N LYS A 74 -4.10 2.56 -0.56
CA LYS A 74 -5.09 3.12 -1.48
C LYS A 74 -6.34 2.26 -1.45
N LYS A 75 -7.49 2.88 -1.18
CA LYS A 75 -8.79 2.22 -1.38
C LYS A 75 -9.09 2.15 -2.87
N VAL A 76 -9.40 0.95 -3.34
CA VAL A 76 -9.75 0.67 -4.73
C VAL A 76 -11.09 -0.06 -4.76
N GLU A 77 -12.03 0.49 -5.50
CA GLU A 77 -13.30 -0.19 -5.76
C GLU A 77 -13.13 -1.14 -6.95
N VAL A 78 -13.41 -2.40 -6.70
CA VAL A 78 -13.41 -3.45 -7.70
C VAL A 78 -14.85 -3.80 -8.01
N VAL A 79 -15.33 -3.34 -9.15
CA VAL A 79 -16.67 -3.66 -9.65
C VAL A 79 -16.59 -4.98 -10.42
N THR A 80 -17.44 -5.94 -10.06
CA THR A 80 -17.41 -7.28 -10.68
C THR A 80 -18.12 -7.34 -12.00
N ALA A 81 -19.11 -6.46 -12.22
CA ALA A 81 -19.84 -6.39 -13.48
C ALA A 81 -20.49 -5.02 -13.69
N ARG A 82 -20.65 -4.62 -14.96
CA ARG A 82 -21.38 -3.42 -15.37
C ARG A 82 -22.28 -3.77 -16.56
N ASN A 83 -23.44 -3.13 -16.64
CA ASN A 83 -24.28 -3.22 -17.82
C ASN A 83 -23.73 -2.36 -18.97
N GLN A 84 -24.39 -2.40 -20.14
CA GLN A 84 -23.98 -1.63 -21.34
C GLN A 84 -23.96 -0.11 -21.12
N ASN A 85 -24.70 0.40 -20.12
CA ASN A 85 -24.72 1.81 -19.74
C ASN A 85 -23.68 2.15 -18.67
N GLY A 86 -22.90 1.17 -18.21
CA GLY A 86 -21.91 1.34 -17.14
C GLY A 86 -22.47 1.24 -15.72
N ASP A 87 -23.76 0.97 -15.55
CA ASP A 87 -24.37 0.80 -14.23
C ASP A 87 -24.08 -0.59 -13.65
N ILE A 88 -24.09 -0.71 -12.34
CA ILE A 88 -24.04 -2.00 -11.65
C ILE A 88 -25.44 -2.62 -11.74
N PRO A 89 -25.59 -3.78 -12.41
CA PRO A 89 -26.91 -4.37 -12.58
C PRO A 89 -27.49 -4.88 -11.27
N SER A 90 -28.81 -4.73 -11.10
CA SER A 90 -29.57 -5.34 -10.02
C SER A 90 -30.59 -6.29 -10.62
N TRP A 91 -30.60 -7.56 -10.20
CA TRP A 91 -31.34 -8.62 -10.91
C TRP A 91 -32.60 -9.09 -10.24
N ASP A 92 -33.57 -9.40 -11.09
CA ASP A 92 -34.92 -9.82 -10.77
C ASP A 92 -35.30 -11.21 -11.29
N THR A 93 -34.44 -11.82 -12.13
CA THR A 93 -34.80 -12.99 -12.93
C THR A 93 -34.19 -14.31 -12.49
N SER A 94 -33.23 -14.28 -11.56
CA SER A 94 -32.66 -15.51 -10.99
C SER A 94 -33.70 -16.26 -10.14
N PRO A 95 -33.65 -17.61 -10.09
CA PRO A 95 -34.42 -18.36 -9.10
C PRO A 95 -34.16 -17.85 -7.69
N SER A 96 -35.19 -17.87 -6.86
CA SER A 96 -35.05 -17.51 -5.45
C SER A 96 -34.25 -18.56 -4.68
N HIS A 97 -33.30 -18.15 -3.88
CA HIS A 97 -32.45 -19.05 -3.10
C HIS A 97 -32.50 -18.69 -1.62
N ALA A 98 -32.34 -19.70 -0.75
CA ALA A 98 -32.18 -19.49 0.69
C ALA A 98 -30.74 -19.15 1.07
N GLU A 99 -29.79 -19.47 0.22
CA GLU A 99 -28.36 -19.22 0.45
C GLU A 99 -27.60 -19.07 -0.86
N PHE A 100 -26.48 -18.37 -0.84
CA PHE A 100 -25.52 -18.33 -1.93
C PHE A 100 -24.09 -18.17 -1.46
N PHE A 101 -23.14 -18.54 -2.32
CA PHE A 101 -21.70 -18.44 -2.07
C PHE A 101 -21.05 -17.58 -3.13
N VAL A 102 -20.17 -16.70 -2.71
CA VAL A 102 -19.33 -15.88 -3.60
C VAL A 102 -17.87 -16.25 -3.32
N PRO A 103 -17.20 -16.95 -4.24
CA PRO A 103 -15.77 -17.17 -4.14
C PRO A 103 -15.01 -15.86 -4.40
N LEU A 104 -13.95 -15.67 -3.66
CA LEU A 104 -13.06 -14.51 -3.74
C LEU A 104 -11.62 -14.97 -3.61
N THR A 105 -10.75 -14.58 -4.53
CA THR A 105 -9.32 -14.90 -4.48
C THR A 105 -8.50 -13.64 -4.72
N ALA A 106 -7.56 -13.34 -3.82
CA ALA A 106 -6.64 -12.24 -4.00
C ALA A 106 -5.57 -12.58 -5.04
N LYS A 107 -5.39 -11.72 -6.05
CA LYS A 107 -4.37 -11.86 -7.10
C LYS A 107 -3.02 -11.27 -6.72
N LYS A 108 -3.00 -10.38 -5.72
CA LYS A 108 -1.79 -9.73 -5.20
C LYS A 108 -1.65 -9.95 -3.70
N SER A 109 -0.42 -9.84 -3.20
CA SER A 109 -0.12 -9.76 -1.77
C SER A 109 -0.40 -8.36 -1.21
N GLY A 110 -0.60 -8.24 0.10
CA GLY A 110 -0.78 -6.94 0.77
C GLY A 110 -2.14 -6.29 0.55
N LEU A 111 -3.15 -7.06 0.11
CA LEU A 111 -4.52 -6.58 -0.01
C LEU A 111 -5.28 -6.77 1.31
N LEU A 112 -6.06 -5.75 1.68
CA LEU A 112 -7.04 -5.85 2.76
C LEU A 112 -8.44 -5.71 2.15
N LEU A 113 -9.37 -6.59 2.50
CA LEU A 113 -10.78 -6.47 2.12
C LEU A 113 -11.46 -5.51 3.10
N HIS A 114 -11.86 -4.34 2.60
CA HIS A 114 -12.52 -3.32 3.41
C HIS A 114 -14.03 -3.55 3.50
N SER A 115 -14.69 -3.71 2.35
CA SER A 115 -16.13 -3.92 2.29
C SER A 115 -16.55 -4.65 1.02
N MET A 116 -17.75 -5.22 1.05
CA MET A 116 -18.45 -5.73 -0.13
C MET A 116 -19.85 -5.14 -0.19
N SER A 117 -20.24 -4.60 -1.33
CA SER A 117 -21.54 -3.97 -1.55
C SER A 117 -22.25 -4.60 -2.75
N PHE A 118 -23.54 -4.91 -2.58
CA PHE A 118 -24.38 -5.47 -3.62
C PHE A 118 -25.87 -5.22 -3.33
N ARG A 119 -26.71 -5.40 -4.35
CA ARG A 119 -28.17 -5.30 -4.20
C ARG A 119 -28.80 -6.66 -4.32
N ILE A 120 -29.67 -6.99 -3.38
CA ILE A 120 -30.47 -8.22 -3.37
C ILE A 120 -31.95 -7.89 -3.23
N LYS A 121 -32.82 -8.79 -3.68
CA LYS A 121 -34.28 -8.65 -3.53
C LYS A 121 -34.80 -9.73 -2.58
N GLY A 122 -35.25 -9.31 -1.40
CA GLY A 122 -35.87 -10.17 -0.41
C GLY A 122 -37.35 -10.42 -0.69
N PHE A 123 -37.85 -11.65 -0.52
CA PHE A 123 -39.27 -11.95 -0.64
C PHE A 123 -40.07 -11.55 0.59
N VAL A 124 -39.45 -11.69 1.74
CA VAL A 124 -40.06 -11.40 3.04
C VAL A 124 -39.02 -10.67 3.88
N ALA A 125 -39.48 -9.77 4.74
CA ALA A 125 -38.60 -9.16 5.73
C ALA A 125 -38.12 -10.20 6.75
N GLY A 126 -36.83 -10.15 7.09
CA GLY A 126 -36.27 -11.09 8.07
C GLY A 126 -34.78 -10.96 8.24
N LYS A 127 -34.25 -11.74 9.18
CA LYS A 127 -32.82 -11.81 9.47
C LYS A 127 -32.08 -12.64 8.42
N SER A 128 -30.94 -12.17 8.02
CA SER A 128 -29.97 -12.86 7.15
C SER A 128 -28.62 -12.88 7.84
N ARG A 129 -27.74 -13.72 7.36
CA ARG A 129 -26.38 -13.86 7.86
C ARG A 129 -25.39 -13.86 6.70
N ALA A 130 -24.34 -13.07 6.83
CA ALA A 130 -23.23 -13.04 5.90
C ALA A 130 -21.96 -13.50 6.63
N ILE A 131 -21.29 -14.51 6.11
CA ILE A 131 -20.10 -15.10 6.70
C ILE A 131 -19.00 -15.13 5.63
N LEU A 132 -17.89 -14.47 5.88
CA LEU A 132 -16.67 -14.67 5.09
C LEU A 132 -15.81 -15.74 5.76
N ARG A 133 -15.38 -16.73 4.99
CA ARG A 133 -14.58 -17.86 5.48
C ARG A 133 -13.50 -18.24 4.48
N LYS A 134 -12.45 -18.95 4.94
CA LYS A 134 -11.50 -19.62 4.03
C LYS A 134 -12.19 -20.86 3.42
N ALA A 135 -12.02 -21.07 2.11
CA ALA A 135 -12.66 -22.20 1.42
C ALA A 135 -12.06 -23.54 1.89
N ALA A 136 -10.76 -23.60 2.12
CA ALA A 136 -10.02 -24.82 2.39
C ALA A 136 -10.42 -25.52 3.70
N ASP A 137 -10.60 -24.77 4.77
CA ASP A 137 -10.84 -25.29 6.13
C ASP A 137 -12.13 -24.77 6.77
N GLN A 138 -12.89 -23.96 6.04
CA GLN A 138 -14.14 -23.33 6.48
C GLN A 138 -13.97 -22.40 7.69
N THR A 139 -12.74 -21.96 8.00
CA THR A 139 -12.46 -21.02 9.08
C THR A 139 -13.21 -19.71 8.85
N ARG A 140 -14.08 -19.34 9.78
CA ARG A 140 -14.85 -18.09 9.73
C ARG A 140 -13.96 -16.92 10.11
N LEU A 141 -13.94 -15.90 9.26
CA LEU A 141 -13.15 -14.69 9.43
C LEU A 141 -14.02 -13.49 9.81
N VAL A 142 -15.20 -13.40 9.18
CA VAL A 142 -16.20 -12.36 9.43
C VAL A 142 -17.56 -13.03 9.53
N ASP A 143 -18.41 -12.54 10.43
CA ASP A 143 -19.75 -13.09 10.67
C ASP A 143 -20.69 -11.93 11.01
N LEU A 144 -21.54 -11.56 10.07
CA LEU A 144 -22.41 -10.39 10.12
C LEU A 144 -23.89 -10.81 10.08
N SER A 145 -24.69 -10.20 10.96
CA SER A 145 -26.14 -10.31 10.92
C SER A 145 -26.74 -9.12 10.18
N LEU A 146 -27.65 -9.40 9.27
CA LEU A 146 -28.31 -8.41 8.44
C LEU A 146 -29.82 -8.47 8.67
N GLU A 147 -30.50 -7.35 8.53
CA GLU A 147 -31.96 -7.31 8.43
C GLU A 147 -32.36 -6.93 7.02
N LEU A 148 -33.06 -7.82 6.35
CA LEU A 148 -33.57 -7.59 5.00
C LEU A 148 -35.05 -7.20 5.07
N ILE A 149 -35.43 -6.24 4.23
CA ILE A 149 -36.82 -5.90 3.99
C ILE A 149 -37.38 -6.65 2.78
N ARG A 150 -38.68 -6.73 2.69
CA ARG A 150 -39.32 -7.18 1.44
C ARG A 150 -39.04 -6.18 0.32
N GLY A 151 -38.53 -6.67 -0.80
CA GLY A 151 -38.12 -5.84 -1.92
C GLY A 151 -36.60 -5.67 -2.01
N TYR A 152 -36.15 -4.59 -2.64
CA TYR A 152 -34.74 -4.34 -2.84
C TYR A 152 -34.04 -3.89 -1.57
N ASN A 153 -32.85 -4.46 -1.34
CA ASN A 153 -31.96 -4.14 -0.24
C ASN A 153 -30.58 -3.84 -0.82
N ASP A 154 -30.07 -2.64 -0.59
CA ASP A 154 -28.66 -2.32 -0.80
C ASP A 154 -27.90 -2.77 0.43
N VAL A 155 -27.05 -3.77 0.26
CA VAL A 155 -26.29 -4.40 1.33
C VAL A 155 -24.83 -3.95 1.22
N THR A 156 -24.29 -3.46 2.32
CA THR A 156 -22.85 -3.23 2.46
C THR A 156 -22.35 -3.99 3.67
N LEU A 157 -21.41 -4.88 3.44
CA LEU A 157 -20.75 -5.68 4.45
C LEU A 157 -19.40 -5.04 4.77
N ASP A 158 -19.23 -4.58 6.01
CA ASP A 158 -17.94 -4.13 6.51
C ASP A 158 -17.09 -5.36 6.88
N MET A 159 -15.94 -5.49 6.26
CA MET A 159 -15.01 -6.61 6.45
C MET A 159 -13.88 -6.28 7.42
N GLY A 160 -13.84 -5.07 7.98
CA GLY A 160 -12.88 -4.67 9.00
C GLY A 160 -11.42 -4.67 8.53
N ASP A 161 -11.16 -4.33 7.27
CA ASP A 161 -9.82 -4.34 6.67
C ASP A 161 -9.13 -5.71 6.78
N LEU A 162 -9.87 -6.77 6.46
CA LEU A 162 -9.40 -8.15 6.56
C LEU A 162 -8.22 -8.44 5.62
N PRO A 163 -7.07 -8.90 6.12
CA PRO A 163 -5.95 -9.30 5.27
C PRO A 163 -6.31 -10.47 4.37
N LEU A 164 -6.06 -10.32 3.06
CA LEU A 164 -6.22 -11.37 2.07
C LEU A 164 -4.85 -11.96 1.68
N GLU A 165 -4.72 -13.27 1.79
CA GLU A 165 -3.52 -13.98 1.35
C GLU A 165 -3.61 -14.25 -0.17
N LYS A 166 -2.54 -13.93 -0.90
CA LYS A 166 -2.50 -14.15 -2.36
C LYS A 166 -2.71 -15.63 -2.70
N GLY A 167 -3.65 -15.88 -3.62
CA GLY A 167 -3.97 -17.22 -4.12
C GLY A 167 -4.82 -18.07 -3.17
N VAL A 168 -5.14 -17.56 -1.98
CA VAL A 168 -6.09 -18.23 -1.08
C VAL A 168 -7.51 -17.92 -1.51
N GLU A 169 -8.34 -18.95 -1.63
CA GLU A 169 -9.76 -18.80 -1.90
C GLU A 169 -10.53 -18.56 -0.61
N TYR A 170 -11.32 -17.51 -0.61
CA TYR A 170 -12.29 -17.17 0.42
C TYR A 170 -13.69 -17.35 -0.14
N GLN A 171 -14.67 -17.55 0.72
CA GLN A 171 -16.07 -17.67 0.35
C GLN A 171 -16.92 -16.74 1.20
N LEU A 172 -17.60 -15.79 0.57
CA LEU A 172 -18.69 -15.09 1.20
C LEU A 172 -19.94 -15.98 1.10
N TYR A 173 -20.38 -16.49 2.23
CA TYR A 173 -21.63 -17.23 2.37
C TYR A 173 -22.72 -16.29 2.86
N MET A 174 -23.86 -16.28 2.19
CA MET A 174 -25.05 -15.59 2.68
C MET A 174 -26.21 -16.57 2.81
N SER A 175 -26.92 -16.47 3.91
CA SER A 175 -28.16 -17.20 4.16
C SER A 175 -29.25 -16.26 4.65
N ALA A 176 -30.47 -16.51 4.27
CA ALA A 176 -31.64 -15.84 4.78
C ALA A 176 -32.67 -16.86 5.29
N VAL A 177 -33.43 -16.46 6.30
CA VAL A 177 -34.55 -17.28 6.81
C VAL A 177 -35.61 -17.52 5.70
N ASN A 178 -35.66 -16.61 4.73
CA ASN A 178 -36.55 -16.66 3.58
C ASN A 178 -35.76 -16.49 2.29
N ASN A 179 -36.31 -17.01 1.21
CA ASN A 179 -35.68 -16.91 -0.10
C ASN A 179 -35.46 -15.46 -0.52
N PHE A 180 -34.37 -15.22 -1.26
CA PHE A 180 -34.03 -13.95 -1.89
C PHE A 180 -33.47 -14.17 -3.30
N TYR A 181 -33.50 -13.15 -4.14
CA TYR A 181 -32.78 -13.15 -5.39
C TYR A 181 -31.34 -12.66 -5.15
N PRO A 182 -30.32 -13.48 -5.44
CA PRO A 182 -28.94 -13.06 -5.33
C PRO A 182 -28.58 -12.03 -6.41
N PRO A 183 -27.54 -11.22 -6.19
CA PRO A 183 -27.02 -10.34 -7.22
C PRO A 183 -26.32 -11.17 -8.30
N SER A 184 -26.89 -11.21 -9.50
CA SER A 184 -26.35 -11.98 -10.62
C SER A 184 -26.27 -11.14 -11.89
N VAL A 185 -25.43 -11.53 -12.84
CA VAL A 185 -25.21 -10.84 -14.12
C VAL A 185 -25.05 -11.81 -15.28
N GLU A 186 -25.23 -11.28 -16.48
CA GLU A 186 -24.87 -11.98 -17.70
C GLU A 186 -23.35 -12.11 -17.82
N PRO A 187 -22.83 -13.22 -18.38
CA PRO A 187 -21.38 -13.48 -18.46
C PRO A 187 -20.59 -12.40 -19.20
N GLU A 188 -21.18 -11.78 -20.22
CA GLU A 188 -20.54 -10.71 -21.01
C GLU A 188 -20.35 -9.38 -20.26
N TRP A 189 -20.97 -9.24 -19.09
CA TRP A 189 -20.86 -8.02 -18.27
C TRP A 189 -19.80 -8.10 -17.19
N VAL A 190 -19.12 -9.21 -17.07
CA VAL A 190 -18.06 -9.42 -16.08
C VAL A 190 -16.88 -8.49 -16.38
N VAL A 191 -16.41 -7.79 -15.37
CA VAL A 191 -15.24 -6.92 -15.44
C VAL A 191 -14.05 -7.61 -14.80
N GLU A 192 -13.04 -7.91 -15.62
CA GLU A 192 -11.77 -8.41 -15.10
C GLU A 192 -11.01 -7.30 -14.36
N ASN A 193 -10.37 -7.68 -13.27
CA ASN A 193 -9.49 -6.78 -12.53
C ASN A 193 -8.19 -7.49 -12.10
N SER A 194 -7.20 -6.70 -11.75
CA SER A 194 -5.86 -7.21 -11.39
C SER A 194 -5.68 -7.49 -9.90
N LEU A 195 -6.65 -7.16 -9.06
CA LEU A 195 -6.54 -7.23 -7.60
C LEU A 195 -7.16 -8.49 -7.02
N ILE A 196 -8.43 -8.73 -7.34
CA ILE A 196 -9.20 -9.87 -6.83
C ILE A 196 -9.98 -10.57 -7.95
N ASP A 197 -10.21 -11.86 -7.79
CA ASP A 197 -11.16 -12.63 -8.59
C ASP A 197 -12.40 -12.89 -7.74
N ILE A 198 -13.57 -12.44 -8.23
CA ILE A 198 -14.83 -12.47 -7.49
C ILE A 198 -16.02 -12.76 -8.45
N ALA A 199 -15.74 -12.85 -9.76
CA ALA A 199 -16.78 -12.88 -10.78
C ALA A 199 -17.55 -14.22 -10.87
N ASN A 200 -16.99 -15.31 -10.35
CA ASN A 200 -17.56 -16.64 -10.46
C ASN A 200 -18.27 -17.09 -9.18
N ALA A 201 -19.34 -16.40 -8.80
CA ALA A 201 -20.18 -16.86 -7.70
C ALA A 201 -20.93 -18.14 -8.11
N SER A 202 -20.93 -19.13 -7.23
CA SER A 202 -21.81 -20.27 -7.32
C SER A 202 -22.95 -20.09 -6.34
N ALA A 203 -24.17 -19.89 -6.80
CA ALA A 203 -25.32 -20.07 -5.93
C ALA A 203 -25.63 -21.57 -5.84
N TYR A 204 -25.69 -22.07 -4.64
CA TYR A 204 -26.07 -23.43 -4.37
C TYR A 204 -27.57 -23.50 -4.14
N TYR A 205 -28.29 -23.96 -5.14
CA TYR A 205 -29.57 -24.61 -4.96
C TYR A 205 -29.69 -25.67 -6.07
N ASP A 206 -29.95 -26.92 -5.70
CA ASP A 206 -30.15 -28.06 -6.59
C ASP A 206 -29.11 -28.30 -7.72
N GLY A 207 -27.84 -28.15 -7.38
CA GLY A 207 -26.77 -28.84 -8.10
C GLY A 207 -26.17 -28.15 -9.33
N ASP A 208 -26.83 -27.22 -10.04
CA ASP A 208 -26.32 -26.84 -11.36
C ASP A 208 -26.34 -25.35 -11.76
N SER A 209 -26.82 -24.46 -10.96
CA SER A 209 -26.90 -23.03 -11.39
C SER A 209 -25.68 -22.20 -10.94
N LYS A 210 -24.73 -22.01 -11.86
CA LYS A 210 -23.69 -20.98 -11.68
C LYS A 210 -24.30 -19.61 -11.93
N ILE A 211 -24.36 -18.79 -10.89
CA ILE A 211 -24.77 -17.40 -10.99
C ILE A 211 -23.51 -16.54 -10.86
N LEU A 212 -23.35 -15.59 -11.78
CA LEU A 212 -22.25 -14.64 -11.69
C LEU A 212 -22.60 -13.53 -10.69
N PHE A 213 -21.71 -13.26 -9.76
CA PHE A 213 -21.92 -12.26 -8.73
C PHE A 213 -21.82 -10.84 -9.30
N SER A 214 -22.82 -10.01 -8.98
CA SER A 214 -22.82 -8.57 -9.28
C SER A 214 -22.70 -7.77 -8.01
N GLY A 215 -21.61 -7.03 -7.88
CA GLY A 215 -21.37 -6.19 -6.73
C GLY A 215 -20.07 -5.40 -6.84
N THR A 216 -19.75 -4.72 -5.78
CA THR A 216 -18.48 -3.97 -5.64
C THR A 216 -17.77 -4.46 -4.41
N ALA A 217 -16.51 -4.83 -4.54
CA ALA A 217 -15.62 -5.02 -3.41
C ALA A 217 -14.71 -3.81 -3.29
N THR A 218 -14.62 -3.24 -2.09
CA THR A 218 -13.62 -2.21 -1.79
C THR A 218 -12.44 -2.89 -1.13
N VAL A 219 -11.28 -2.80 -1.76
CA VAL A 219 -10.02 -3.32 -1.23
C VAL A 219 -9.06 -2.18 -0.93
N ILE A 220 -8.22 -2.39 0.07
CA ILE A 220 -7.08 -1.51 0.34
C ILE A 220 -5.85 -2.19 -0.23
N GLU A 221 -5.24 -1.58 -1.24
CA GLU A 221 -3.97 -2.01 -1.79
C GLU A 221 -2.84 -1.29 -1.05
N SER A 222 -1.95 -2.06 -0.42
CA SER A 222 -0.73 -1.56 0.20
C SER A 222 0.42 -1.69 -0.78
N THR A 223 0.99 -0.58 -1.20
CA THR A 223 2.11 -0.55 -2.16
C THR A 223 3.28 0.23 -1.61
N GLU A 224 4.50 -0.25 -1.89
CA GLU A 224 5.69 0.57 -1.71
C GLU A 224 5.58 1.79 -2.62
N ALA A 225 5.70 2.96 -2.05
CA ALA A 225 5.47 4.20 -2.76
C ALA A 225 6.71 5.09 -2.78
N VAL A 226 6.98 5.68 -3.95
CA VAL A 226 7.91 6.80 -4.11
C VAL A 226 7.22 8.11 -3.69
N TRP A 227 8.01 9.09 -3.30
CA TRP A 227 7.52 10.41 -2.95
C TRP A 227 7.14 11.19 -4.19
N GLY A 228 5.94 11.78 -4.19
CA GLY A 228 5.44 12.68 -5.24
C GLY A 228 5.53 14.15 -4.84
N VAL A 229 5.22 15.05 -5.78
CA VAL A 229 5.32 16.51 -5.60
C VAL A 229 4.40 17.04 -4.49
N ASP A 230 3.27 16.38 -4.25
CA ASP A 230 2.29 16.75 -3.23
C ASP A 230 2.49 16.03 -1.90
N ASP A 231 3.49 15.14 -1.83
CA ASP A 231 3.79 14.41 -0.60
C ASP A 231 4.61 15.26 0.36
N TYR A 232 4.36 15.07 1.64
CA TYR A 232 5.13 15.65 2.73
C TYR A 232 5.61 14.58 3.70
N LEU A 233 6.76 14.81 4.30
CA LEU A 233 7.36 13.90 5.27
C LEU A 233 6.56 13.95 6.58
N THR A 234 6.02 12.81 7.00
CA THR A 234 5.27 12.67 8.25
C THR A 234 6.19 12.28 9.42
N THR A 235 5.67 12.35 10.63
CA THR A 235 6.40 11.87 11.83
C THR A 235 6.69 10.36 11.73
N ASP A 236 5.76 9.58 11.16
CA ASP A 236 5.93 8.15 10.99
C ASP A 236 7.02 7.83 9.97
N ASP A 237 7.10 8.58 8.86
CA ASP A 237 8.18 8.47 7.90
C ASP A 237 9.55 8.80 8.52
N CYS A 238 9.59 9.84 9.32
CA CYS A 238 10.81 10.21 10.04
C CYS A 238 11.26 9.11 11.01
N THR A 239 10.33 8.55 11.75
CA THR A 239 10.58 7.45 12.69
C THR A 239 11.06 6.20 11.94
N ARG A 240 10.44 5.89 10.82
CA ARG A 240 10.81 4.79 9.94
C ARG A 240 12.22 4.96 9.38
N TRP A 241 12.59 6.15 8.89
CA TRP A 241 13.96 6.46 8.44
C TRP A 241 14.98 6.24 9.54
N LEU A 242 14.75 6.80 10.74
CA LEU A 242 15.66 6.63 11.87
C LEU A 242 15.80 5.16 12.29
N SER A 243 14.71 4.40 12.26
CA SER A 243 14.72 2.95 12.54
C SER A 243 15.55 2.19 11.51
N ASN A 244 15.33 2.45 10.20
CA ASN A 244 16.10 1.85 9.13
C ASN A 244 17.60 2.16 9.24
N ILE A 245 17.96 3.43 9.50
CA ILE A 245 19.34 3.86 9.67
C ILE A 245 19.97 3.19 10.90
N SER A 246 19.23 3.05 11.99
CA SER A 246 19.70 2.34 13.18
C SER A 246 19.93 0.85 12.90
N SER A 247 19.05 0.21 12.11
CA SER A 247 19.23 -1.17 11.65
C SER A 247 20.50 -1.31 10.81
N ILE A 248 20.69 -0.45 9.81
CA ILE A 248 21.90 -0.41 8.98
C ILE A 248 23.15 -0.23 9.86
N ARG A 249 23.10 0.72 10.79
CA ARG A 249 24.23 1.02 11.68
C ARG A 249 24.56 -0.13 12.65
N SER A 250 23.56 -0.94 13.03
CA SER A 250 23.81 -2.13 13.86
C SER A 250 24.61 -3.21 13.14
N LYS A 251 24.61 -3.19 11.81
CA LYS A 251 25.38 -4.11 10.96
C LYS A 251 26.77 -3.58 10.60
N CYS A 252 26.95 -2.25 10.64
CA CYS A 252 28.20 -1.57 10.29
C CYS A 252 28.74 -0.77 11.46
N SER A 253 29.95 -1.09 11.90
CA SER A 253 30.67 -0.24 12.86
C SER A 253 31.07 1.07 12.19
N GLY A 254 30.50 2.21 12.64
CA GLY A 254 30.86 3.52 12.10
C GLY A 254 32.32 3.88 12.32
N LYS A 255 32.88 4.74 11.48
CA LYS A 255 34.15 5.41 11.77
C LYS A 255 33.98 6.23 13.05
N SER A 256 35.07 6.47 13.81
CA SER A 256 35.03 7.30 15.00
C SER A 256 34.55 8.74 14.75
N SER A 257 34.60 9.19 13.48
CA SER A 257 34.12 10.50 13.01
C SER A 257 32.64 10.47 12.53
N THR A 258 32.00 9.29 12.41
CA THR A 258 30.62 9.19 11.99
C THR A 258 29.68 9.66 13.10
N PRO A 259 28.81 10.65 12.86
CA PRO A 259 27.92 11.17 13.90
C PRO A 259 26.99 10.07 14.43
N GLU A 260 26.50 10.23 15.65
CA GLU A 260 25.43 9.40 16.17
C GLU A 260 24.16 9.59 15.33
N THR A 261 23.36 8.51 15.19
CA THR A 261 22.05 8.63 14.57
C THR A 261 21.19 9.56 15.41
N PRO A 262 20.54 10.58 14.83
CA PRO A 262 19.65 11.45 15.60
C PRO A 262 18.58 10.65 16.36
N GLY A 263 18.37 10.93 17.63
CA GLY A 263 17.34 10.26 18.44
C GLY A 263 15.91 10.66 18.05
N SER A 264 15.76 11.81 17.37
CA SER A 264 14.50 12.26 16.80
C SER A 264 14.76 13.08 15.54
N PHE A 265 13.82 13.03 14.59
CA PHE A 265 13.90 13.84 13.39
C PHE A 265 13.33 15.24 13.67
N SER A 266 13.98 16.25 13.14
CA SER A 266 13.42 17.60 13.01
C SER A 266 13.83 18.19 11.67
N TYR A 267 13.02 19.11 11.14
CA TYR A 267 13.30 19.78 9.85
C TYR A 267 14.43 20.82 9.94
N ARG A 268 15.26 20.75 10.97
CA ARG A 268 16.48 21.57 11.04
C ARG A 268 17.52 20.99 10.10
N PHE A 269 18.13 21.85 9.29
CA PHE A 269 19.16 21.44 8.33
C PHE A 269 20.32 20.68 9.00
N SER A 270 20.67 21.03 10.25
CA SER A 270 21.70 20.32 11.00
C SER A 270 21.38 18.85 11.24
N ILE A 271 20.13 18.51 11.51
CA ILE A 271 19.68 17.13 11.71
C ILE A 271 19.68 16.37 10.38
N VAL A 272 19.21 17.01 9.30
CA VAL A 272 19.24 16.40 7.96
C VAL A 272 20.67 16.17 7.50
N ASN A 273 21.57 17.16 7.69
CA ASN A 273 22.99 17.00 7.39
C ASN A 273 23.62 15.84 8.19
N GLN A 274 23.30 15.75 9.48
CA GLN A 274 23.78 14.66 10.34
C GLN A 274 23.32 13.30 9.84
N LEU A 275 22.04 13.17 9.47
CA LEU A 275 21.47 11.95 8.94
C LEU A 275 22.16 11.54 7.63
N GLU A 276 22.27 12.46 6.68
CA GLU A 276 22.94 12.19 5.41
C GLU A 276 24.46 11.94 5.58
N LYS A 277 25.10 12.55 6.57
CA LYS A 277 26.49 12.26 6.90
C LYS A 277 26.68 10.84 7.44
N VAL A 278 25.78 10.35 8.30
CA VAL A 278 25.78 8.95 8.74
C VAL A 278 25.70 8.00 7.56
N LEU A 279 24.75 8.24 6.66
CA LEU A 279 24.55 7.40 5.46
C LEU A 279 25.76 7.45 4.51
N SER A 280 26.30 8.64 4.28
CA SER A 280 27.52 8.85 3.46
C SER A 280 28.74 8.10 4.01
N ASP A 281 28.92 8.12 5.32
CA ASP A 281 30.05 7.44 5.97
C ASP A 281 29.90 5.91 5.90
N ILE A 282 28.68 5.40 6.11
CA ILE A 282 28.39 3.97 5.98
C ILE A 282 28.58 3.52 4.52
N GLU A 283 28.10 4.29 3.54
CA GLU A 283 28.30 4.00 2.12
C GLU A 283 29.80 3.91 1.75
N ALA A 284 30.60 4.85 2.26
CA ALA A 284 32.05 4.82 2.01
C ALA A 284 32.69 3.57 2.61
N MET A 285 32.31 3.18 3.84
CA MET A 285 32.82 1.95 4.48
C MET A 285 32.39 0.70 3.74
N ALA A 286 31.13 0.61 3.30
CA ALA A 286 30.63 -0.52 2.54
C ALA A 286 31.36 -0.67 1.19
N LYS A 287 31.67 0.45 0.52
CA LYS A 287 32.46 0.43 -0.72
C LYS A 287 33.90 -0.03 -0.46
N ASP A 288 34.55 0.51 0.54
CA ASP A 288 35.92 0.12 0.90
C ASP A 288 35.96 -1.39 1.19
N HIS A 289 34.99 -1.93 1.93
CA HIS A 289 34.92 -3.34 2.26
C HIS A 289 34.68 -4.23 1.02
N LEU A 290 33.78 -3.84 0.12
CA LEU A 290 33.54 -4.55 -1.14
C LEU A 290 34.79 -4.57 -2.05
N LEU A 291 35.56 -3.46 -2.06
CA LEU A 291 36.83 -3.41 -2.81
C LEU A 291 37.88 -4.36 -2.22
N TYR A 292 38.00 -4.43 -0.90
CA TYR A 292 38.91 -5.37 -0.23
C TYR A 292 38.51 -6.83 -0.44
N CYS A 293 37.22 -7.15 -0.48
CA CYS A 293 36.75 -8.51 -0.74
C CYS A 293 36.88 -8.92 -2.20
N SER A 294 36.91 -8.01 -3.17
CA SER A 294 37.06 -8.32 -4.59
C SER A 294 38.51 -8.67 -4.98
N ASP A 295 39.50 -8.12 -4.26
CA ASP A 295 40.94 -8.36 -4.52
C ASP A 295 41.53 -9.56 -3.76
N THR A 296 40.80 -10.08 -2.79
CA THR A 296 41.20 -11.33 -2.09
C THR A 296 40.31 -12.46 -2.61
N ILE A 297 40.90 -13.46 -3.25
CA ILE A 297 40.22 -14.70 -3.65
C ILE A 297 39.74 -15.40 -2.37
N CYS A 298 38.63 -14.98 -1.82
CA CYS A 298 37.89 -15.70 -0.79
C CYS A 298 37.09 -16.79 -1.51
N GLY A 299 37.63 -17.97 -1.60
CA GLY A 299 36.90 -19.15 -2.04
C GLY A 299 35.79 -19.47 -1.06
N GLY A 300 34.55 -19.33 -1.49
CA GLY A 300 33.38 -19.91 -0.86
C GLY A 300 32.68 -19.00 0.17
N GLU A 301 31.44 -18.71 -0.14
CA GLU A 301 30.37 -18.06 0.59
C GLU A 301 30.47 -16.53 0.76
N PRO A 302 29.40 -15.80 0.46
CA PRO A 302 29.37 -14.38 0.70
C PRO A 302 29.37 -14.12 2.20
N TYR A 303 30.48 -13.64 2.73
CA TYR A 303 30.59 -13.18 4.11
C TYR A 303 29.83 -11.87 4.29
N TYR A 304 28.54 -11.96 4.60
CA TYR A 304 27.74 -10.83 5.11
C TYR A 304 28.00 -10.51 6.59
N ALA A 305 29.07 -11.03 7.16
CA ALA A 305 29.27 -11.07 8.62
C ALA A 305 30.43 -10.21 9.13
N LEU A 306 30.87 -9.16 8.43
CA LEU A 306 31.94 -8.30 8.91
C LEU A 306 31.68 -6.80 8.65
N CYS A 307 30.50 -6.30 9.00
CA CYS A 307 30.34 -4.89 9.34
C CYS A 307 30.15 -4.71 10.81
#